data_400db65c16389eac7565aa98fe716ef6
#
_entry.id   400db65c16389eac7565aa98fe716ef6
#
_cell.length_a   1.000
_cell.length_b   1.000
_cell.length_c   1.000
_cell.angle_alpha   90.00
_cell.angle_beta   90.00
_cell.angle_gamma   90.00
#
_symmetry.space_group_name_H-M   'P 1'
#
loop_
_entity.id
_entity.type
_entity.pdbx_description
1 polymer ?
#
loop_
_entity_poly.entity_id
_entity_poly.type
_entity_poly.pdbx_seq_one_letter_code
_entity_poly.pdbx_strand_id
1 'polypeptide(L)'
;MNKPQQIQQKNREHYPYWDKTADLIDQLIDMMLNYRQSGHPGGSRSKVHALLATLLGDIMRWDARRPETRFADRFVLVAGHTAPLVYATLPVLNEALRIKYQQTRDPRYLINDEKNRALYWEELLHFRRNKGLPGHAEMEGNTLFFKFNTGPSGHGSPPAAGEAFALKRAGAGEVRVFAMEGEGGLTAGASHETKNSAWGLGLDNLVYLVDWNDFGIDDHAVSSVVHGSPEDWFKPYGWKVVGTEH
;
A
#
# COMPACT_ATOMS: atom_id res chain seq x y z
N MET A 1 -7.09 26.94 10.04
CA MET A 1 -7.03 25.73 9.19
C MET A 1 -7.25 24.51 10.03
N ASN A 2 -8.03 23.54 9.56
CA ASN A 2 -8.15 22.25 10.23
C ASN A 2 -6.89 21.39 9.98
N LYS A 3 -6.74 20.29 10.74
CA LYS A 3 -5.53 19.43 10.66
C LYS A 3 -5.21 18.92 9.23
N PRO A 4 -6.18 18.46 8.42
CA PRO A 4 -5.92 18.08 7.02
C PRO A 4 -5.36 19.22 6.17
N GLN A 5 -5.91 20.42 6.27
CA GLN A 5 -5.40 21.60 5.55
C GLN A 5 -3.98 21.96 5.95
N GLN A 6 -3.62 21.80 7.23
CA GLN A 6 -2.26 22.05 7.71
C GLN A 6 -1.27 21.01 7.13
N ILE A 7 -1.65 19.74 7.07
CA ILE A 7 -0.85 18.67 6.46
C ILE A 7 -0.66 18.95 4.97
N GLN A 8 -1.73 19.29 4.26
CA GLN A 8 -1.67 19.62 2.84
C GLN A 8 -0.77 20.83 2.57
N GLN A 9 -0.90 21.90 3.35
CA GLN A 9 -0.06 23.08 3.22
C GLN A 9 1.41 22.76 3.48
N LYS A 10 1.71 21.98 4.53
CA LYS A 10 3.07 21.53 4.86
C LYS A 10 3.71 20.74 3.73
N ASN A 11 2.93 19.85 3.10
CA ASN A 11 3.44 18.95 2.07
C ASN A 11 3.52 19.57 0.67
N ARG A 12 2.90 20.73 0.45
CA ARG A 12 2.76 21.34 -0.88
C ARG A 12 4.09 21.59 -1.57
N GLU A 13 5.13 21.98 -0.83
CA GLU A 13 6.46 22.23 -1.37
C GLU A 13 7.19 20.93 -1.78
N HIS A 14 6.71 19.77 -1.29
CA HIS A 14 7.30 18.46 -1.57
C HIS A 14 6.68 17.78 -2.80
N TYR A 15 5.50 18.19 -3.27
CA TYR A 15 4.79 17.53 -4.38
C TYR A 15 5.64 17.38 -5.65
N PRO A 16 6.41 18.39 -6.12
CA PRO A 16 7.25 18.20 -7.30
C PRO A 16 8.36 17.16 -7.14
N TYR A 17 8.76 16.89 -5.90
CA TYR A 17 9.72 15.82 -5.59
C TYR A 17 9.03 14.45 -5.52
N TRP A 18 7.79 14.41 -5.01
CA TRP A 18 7.01 13.18 -4.99
C TRP A 18 6.63 12.74 -6.40
N ASP A 19 6.31 13.66 -7.30
CA ASP A 19 6.07 13.34 -8.72
C ASP A 19 7.31 12.70 -9.35
N LYS A 20 8.49 13.27 -9.16
CA LYS A 20 9.74 12.67 -9.63
C LYS A 20 10.03 11.31 -8.99
N THR A 21 9.67 11.14 -7.73
CA THR A 21 9.79 9.87 -7.02
C THR A 21 8.82 8.84 -7.59
N ALA A 22 7.60 9.27 -7.92
CA ALA A 22 6.59 8.43 -8.57
C ALA A 22 7.06 7.96 -9.95
N ASP A 23 7.61 8.87 -10.77
CA ASP A 23 8.19 8.54 -12.07
C ASP A 23 9.32 7.51 -11.96
N LEU A 24 10.19 7.65 -10.97
CA LEU A 24 11.26 6.69 -10.73
C LEU A 24 10.72 5.32 -10.31
N ILE A 25 9.75 5.27 -9.41
CA ILE A 25 9.10 4.04 -8.99
C ILE A 25 8.43 3.35 -10.18
N ASP A 26 7.74 4.12 -11.01
CA ASP A 26 7.07 3.62 -12.21
C ASP A 26 8.06 2.97 -13.18
N GLN A 27 9.20 3.62 -13.43
CA GLN A 27 10.28 3.07 -14.25
C GLN A 27 10.87 1.78 -13.64
N LEU A 28 11.02 1.71 -12.31
CA LEU A 28 11.52 0.51 -11.64
C LEU A 28 10.52 -0.65 -11.73
N ILE A 29 9.21 -0.37 -11.66
CA ILE A 29 8.17 -1.37 -11.90
C ILE A 29 8.32 -1.92 -13.32
N ASP A 30 8.39 -1.04 -14.34
CA ASP A 30 8.54 -1.45 -15.71
C ASP A 30 9.83 -2.26 -15.93
N MET A 31 10.95 -1.81 -15.40
CA MET A 31 12.23 -2.52 -15.50
C MET A 31 12.13 -3.93 -14.90
N MET A 32 11.59 -4.05 -13.68
CA MET A 32 11.45 -5.32 -12.99
C MET A 32 10.55 -6.29 -13.75
N LEU A 33 9.39 -5.83 -14.22
CA LEU A 33 8.42 -6.66 -14.92
C LEU A 33 8.88 -7.03 -16.32
N ASN A 34 9.51 -6.10 -17.05
CA ASN A 34 10.08 -6.36 -18.36
C ASN A 34 11.26 -7.33 -18.28
N TYR A 35 12.14 -7.19 -17.31
CA TYR A 35 13.24 -8.12 -17.10
C TYR A 35 12.73 -9.54 -16.79
N ARG A 36 11.65 -9.66 -16.05
CA ARG A 36 11.06 -10.95 -15.67
C ARG A 36 10.08 -11.51 -16.71
N GLN A 37 9.53 -10.66 -17.59
CA GLN A 37 8.44 -10.98 -18.53
C GLN A 37 7.22 -11.57 -17.79
N SER A 38 6.91 -11.04 -16.60
CA SER A 38 5.83 -11.55 -15.76
C SER A 38 5.46 -10.55 -14.68
N GLY A 39 4.18 -10.39 -14.41
CA GLY A 39 3.63 -9.54 -13.35
C GLY A 39 2.45 -8.69 -13.83
N HIS A 40 2.03 -7.75 -13.01
CA HIS A 40 0.84 -6.92 -13.23
C HIS A 40 1.24 -5.43 -13.23
N PRO A 41 1.58 -4.84 -14.39
CA PRO A 41 2.05 -3.46 -14.46
C PRO A 41 0.94 -2.46 -14.11
N GLY A 42 -0.25 -2.58 -14.70
CA GLY A 42 -1.33 -1.59 -14.56
C GLY A 42 -1.68 -1.30 -13.11
N GLY A 43 -2.13 -2.32 -12.38
CA GLY A 43 -2.51 -2.17 -10.98
C GLY A 43 -1.36 -1.79 -10.03
N SER A 44 -0.10 -2.05 -10.42
CA SER A 44 1.07 -1.61 -9.64
C SER A 44 1.35 -0.12 -9.87
N ARG A 45 1.26 0.36 -11.11
CA ARG A 45 1.55 1.75 -11.50
C ARG A 45 0.47 2.71 -11.04
N SER A 46 -0.80 2.37 -11.22
CA SER A 46 -1.95 3.23 -10.88
C SER A 46 -2.00 3.65 -9.40
N LYS A 47 -1.39 2.88 -8.52
CA LYS A 47 -1.41 3.10 -7.06
C LYS A 47 -0.18 3.84 -6.52
N VAL A 48 0.80 4.20 -7.36
CA VAL A 48 2.08 4.79 -6.90
C VAL A 48 1.86 6.08 -6.12
N HIS A 49 1.10 7.03 -6.66
CA HIS A 49 0.84 8.31 -5.99
C HIS A 49 0.09 8.14 -4.67
N ALA A 50 -0.90 7.24 -4.64
CA ALA A 50 -1.66 6.95 -3.42
C ALA A 50 -0.77 6.36 -2.32
N LEU A 51 0.14 5.44 -2.68
CA LEU A 51 1.09 4.87 -1.73
C LEU A 51 2.08 5.92 -1.24
N LEU A 52 2.69 6.70 -2.13
CA LEU A 52 3.62 7.77 -1.74
C LEU A 52 2.96 8.79 -0.82
N ALA A 53 1.77 9.28 -1.17
CA ALA A 53 1.02 10.21 -0.32
C ALA A 53 0.76 9.61 1.07
N THR A 54 0.44 8.31 1.13
CA THR A 54 0.20 7.61 2.39
C THR A 54 1.47 7.51 3.26
N LEU A 55 2.61 7.21 2.64
CA LEU A 55 3.88 6.99 3.34
C LEU A 55 4.61 8.29 3.69
N LEU A 56 4.58 9.29 2.80
CA LEU A 56 5.35 10.55 2.93
C LEU A 56 4.50 11.71 3.45
N GLY A 57 3.17 11.61 3.36
CA GLY A 57 2.24 12.69 3.65
C GLY A 57 1.85 12.87 5.11
N ASP A 58 2.54 12.27 6.06
CA ASP A 58 2.14 12.22 7.48
C ASP A 58 0.75 11.57 7.70
N ILE A 59 0.32 10.71 6.76
CA ILE A 59 -0.97 10.01 6.83
C ILE A 59 -0.80 8.72 7.63
N MET A 60 0.17 7.89 7.26
CA MET A 60 0.51 6.64 7.93
C MET A 60 1.69 6.84 8.89
N ARG A 61 1.53 6.43 10.13
CA ARG A 61 2.63 6.43 11.12
C ARG A 61 3.50 5.20 10.89
N TRP A 62 4.62 5.38 10.22
CA TRP A 62 5.59 4.32 9.96
C TRP A 62 7.02 4.89 9.87
N ASP A 63 8.03 4.02 9.93
CA ASP A 63 9.43 4.40 9.78
C ASP A 63 10.18 3.26 9.09
N ALA A 64 10.72 3.51 7.88
CA ALA A 64 11.50 2.54 7.12
C ALA A 64 12.70 1.98 7.89
N ARG A 65 13.25 2.77 8.82
CA ARG A 65 14.40 2.37 9.66
C ARG A 65 13.99 1.46 10.81
N ARG A 66 12.69 1.40 11.14
CA ARG A 66 12.13 0.65 12.26
C ARG A 66 10.76 0.05 11.89
N PRO A 67 10.71 -0.85 10.88
CA PRO A 67 9.46 -1.40 10.36
C PRO A 67 8.69 -2.25 11.37
N GLU A 68 9.35 -2.67 12.46
CA GLU A 68 8.76 -3.45 13.55
C GLU A 68 8.30 -2.60 14.75
N THR A 69 8.13 -1.29 14.57
CA THR A 69 7.60 -0.44 15.65
C THR A 69 6.20 -0.90 16.06
N ARG A 70 6.02 -1.25 17.34
CA ARG A 70 4.85 -1.93 17.87
C ARG A 70 3.53 -1.21 17.59
N PHE A 71 3.50 0.10 17.72
CA PHE A 71 2.30 0.94 17.54
C PHE A 71 2.33 1.77 16.25
N ALA A 72 3.18 1.41 15.30
CA ALA A 72 3.09 1.96 13.95
C ALA A 72 1.80 1.50 13.28
N ASP A 73 1.28 2.30 12.36
CA ASP A 73 0.12 1.90 11.54
C ASP A 73 0.49 0.69 10.66
N ARG A 74 -0.50 -0.05 10.21
CA ARG A 74 -0.34 -1.25 9.40
C ARG A 74 -0.73 -0.98 7.96
N PHE A 75 0.01 -1.57 7.04
CA PHE A 75 -0.32 -1.55 5.62
C PHE A 75 -0.63 -2.97 5.15
N VAL A 76 -1.77 -3.14 4.51
CA VAL A 76 -2.20 -4.38 3.88
C VAL A 76 -2.39 -4.15 2.40
N LEU A 77 -1.55 -4.75 1.58
CA LEU A 77 -1.74 -4.76 0.14
C LEU A 77 -2.78 -5.82 -0.20
N VAL A 78 -4.07 -5.44 -0.20
CA VAL A 78 -5.19 -6.33 -0.50
C VAL A 78 -5.07 -6.87 -1.91
N ALA A 79 -4.70 -6.01 -2.86
CA ALA A 79 -4.32 -6.37 -4.22
C ALA A 79 -2.91 -7.00 -4.25
N GLY A 80 -2.72 -8.15 -3.63
CA GLY A 80 -1.41 -8.79 -3.45
C GLY A 80 -0.62 -9.01 -4.74
N HIS A 81 -1.29 -9.17 -5.87
CA HIS A 81 -0.69 -9.26 -7.20
C HIS A 81 0.03 -7.97 -7.63
N THR A 82 -0.27 -6.83 -7.00
CA THR A 82 0.41 -5.56 -7.24
C THR A 82 1.62 -5.35 -6.32
N ALA A 83 2.19 -6.42 -5.75
CA ALA A 83 3.41 -6.38 -4.95
C ALA A 83 4.58 -5.60 -5.59
N PRO A 84 4.75 -5.57 -6.93
CA PRO A 84 5.73 -4.71 -7.60
C PRO A 84 5.67 -3.23 -7.19
N LEU A 85 4.48 -2.70 -6.90
CA LEU A 85 4.31 -1.36 -6.35
C LEU A 85 5.17 -1.14 -5.09
N VAL A 86 5.05 -2.05 -4.12
CA VAL A 86 5.76 -1.94 -2.83
C VAL A 86 7.23 -2.26 -3.01
N TYR A 87 7.56 -3.27 -3.84
CA TYR A 87 8.95 -3.66 -4.12
C TYR A 87 9.74 -2.57 -4.84
N ALA A 88 9.11 -1.73 -5.67
CA ALA A 88 9.78 -0.60 -6.28
C ALA A 88 9.83 0.62 -5.34
N THR A 89 8.79 0.83 -4.53
CA THR A 89 8.71 1.98 -3.62
C THR A 89 9.74 1.89 -2.49
N LEU A 90 9.85 0.74 -1.81
CA LEU A 90 10.75 0.61 -0.65
C LEU A 90 12.22 0.83 -1.02
N PRO A 91 12.77 0.26 -2.11
CA PRO A 91 14.14 0.56 -2.54
C PRO A 91 14.40 2.03 -2.77
N VAL A 92 13.50 2.76 -3.41
CA VAL A 92 13.69 4.21 -3.64
C VAL A 92 13.82 4.95 -2.32
N LEU A 93 12.97 4.65 -1.35
CA LEU A 93 13.02 5.28 -0.03
C LEU A 93 14.26 4.86 0.77
N ASN A 94 14.61 3.58 0.74
CA ASN A 94 15.79 3.05 1.44
C ASN A 94 17.09 3.59 0.81
N GLU A 95 17.17 3.68 -0.52
CA GLU A 95 18.31 4.29 -1.21
C GLU A 95 18.49 5.76 -0.84
N ALA A 96 17.41 6.51 -0.79
CA ALA A 96 17.46 7.91 -0.37
C ALA A 96 18.08 8.05 1.03
N LEU A 97 17.70 7.19 1.96
CA LEU A 97 18.26 7.14 3.31
C LEU A 97 19.73 6.67 3.29
N ARG A 98 20.06 5.63 2.53
CA ARG A 98 21.42 5.09 2.35
C ARG A 98 22.38 6.15 1.82
N ILE A 99 21.99 6.84 0.75
CA ILE A 99 22.77 7.93 0.15
C ILE A 99 22.96 9.07 1.16
N LYS A 100 21.88 9.47 1.83
CA LYS A 100 21.94 10.55 2.81
C LYS A 100 22.86 10.23 3.97
N TYR A 101 22.81 8.97 4.46
CA TYR A 101 23.75 8.50 5.49
C TYR A 101 25.21 8.51 5.01
N GLN A 102 25.45 8.05 3.77
CA GLN A 102 26.80 8.09 3.19
C GLN A 102 27.37 9.50 3.09
N GLN A 103 26.54 10.48 2.73
CA GLN A 103 26.94 11.89 2.60
C GLN A 103 27.17 12.60 3.95
N THR A 104 26.32 12.29 4.94
CA THR A 104 26.29 13.07 6.17
C THR A 104 26.85 12.34 7.40
N ARG A 105 26.90 11.02 7.36
CA ARG A 105 27.19 10.14 8.49
C ARG A 105 26.25 10.35 9.70
N ASP A 106 25.11 10.99 9.45
CA ASP A 106 24.10 11.24 10.47
C ASP A 106 23.30 9.94 10.75
N PRO A 107 23.35 9.44 12.01
CA PRO A 107 22.68 8.19 12.38
C PRO A 107 21.15 8.22 12.20
N ARG A 108 20.54 9.40 12.03
CA ARG A 108 19.13 9.53 11.71
C ARG A 108 18.74 8.90 10.37
N TYR A 109 19.70 8.72 9.46
CA TYR A 109 19.50 8.12 8.14
C TYR A 109 19.97 6.67 8.06
N LEU A 110 20.55 6.14 9.13
CA LEU A 110 21.06 4.77 9.14
C LEU A 110 19.89 3.76 9.18
N ILE A 111 19.90 2.81 8.25
CA ILE A 111 19.06 1.62 8.28
C ILE A 111 19.92 0.44 8.74
N ASN A 112 19.41 -0.39 9.63
CA ASN A 112 19.99 -1.69 9.92
C ASN A 112 19.43 -2.70 8.92
N ASP A 113 20.13 -2.93 7.83
CA ASP A 113 19.66 -3.70 6.66
C ASP A 113 19.29 -5.12 7.02
N GLU A 114 20.15 -5.81 7.76
CA GLU A 114 19.93 -7.20 8.16
C GLU A 114 18.69 -7.34 9.07
N LYS A 115 18.62 -6.52 10.12
CA LYS A 115 17.51 -6.56 11.07
C LYS A 115 16.18 -6.16 10.45
N ASN A 116 16.21 -5.15 9.57
CA ASN A 116 15.00 -4.56 9.00
C ASN A 116 14.58 -5.22 7.69
N ARG A 117 15.36 -6.14 7.14
CA ARG A 117 15.14 -6.70 5.80
C ARG A 117 14.87 -5.57 4.79
N ALA A 118 15.77 -4.59 4.78
CA ALA A 118 15.63 -3.44 3.89
C ALA A 118 15.85 -3.89 2.44
N LEU A 119 14.90 -3.54 1.57
CA LEU A 119 15.02 -3.79 0.13
C LEU A 119 15.80 -2.65 -0.52
N TYR A 120 16.64 -3.01 -1.46
CA TYR A 120 17.36 -2.10 -2.35
C TYR A 120 17.13 -2.48 -3.81
N TRP A 121 17.65 -1.70 -4.75
CA TRP A 121 17.38 -1.89 -6.17
C TRP A 121 17.91 -3.22 -6.69
N GLU A 122 18.96 -3.77 -6.10
CA GLU A 122 19.59 -5.03 -6.49
C GLU A 122 18.61 -6.22 -6.44
N GLU A 123 17.68 -6.21 -5.46
CA GLU A 123 16.71 -7.29 -5.31
C GLU A 123 15.63 -7.29 -6.40
N LEU A 124 15.39 -6.17 -7.07
CA LEU A 124 14.31 -6.06 -8.07
C LEU A 124 14.48 -7.02 -9.23
N LEU A 125 15.73 -7.30 -9.64
CA LEU A 125 16.04 -8.26 -10.71
C LEU A 125 15.78 -9.73 -10.32
N HIS A 126 15.53 -9.98 -9.03
CA HIS A 126 15.20 -11.31 -8.51
C HIS A 126 13.69 -11.52 -8.34
N PHE A 127 12.84 -10.62 -8.84
CA PHE A 127 11.38 -10.77 -8.80
C PHE A 127 10.93 -12.08 -9.47
N ARG A 128 10.06 -12.82 -8.78
CA ARG A 128 9.56 -14.15 -9.20
C ARG A 128 10.66 -15.17 -9.52
N ARG A 129 11.81 -15.07 -8.85
CA ARG A 129 12.87 -16.08 -8.90
C ARG A 129 12.94 -16.84 -7.59
N ASN A 130 13.48 -18.05 -7.65
CA ASN A 130 13.73 -18.83 -6.43
C ASN A 130 14.62 -18.04 -5.47
N LYS A 131 14.20 -17.92 -4.23
CA LYS A 131 14.82 -17.08 -3.18
C LYS A 131 14.85 -15.58 -3.46
N GLY A 132 14.14 -15.12 -4.47
CA GLY A 132 13.98 -13.70 -4.78
C GLY A 132 12.66 -13.13 -4.23
N LEU A 133 12.24 -11.99 -4.80
CA LEU A 133 10.99 -11.34 -4.43
C LEU A 133 9.80 -12.16 -4.91
N PRO A 134 8.85 -12.53 -4.05
CA PRO A 134 7.67 -13.29 -4.44
C PRO A 134 6.75 -12.48 -5.35
N GLY A 135 5.88 -13.18 -6.09
CA GLY A 135 4.94 -12.55 -7.03
C GLY A 135 3.74 -11.87 -6.38
N HIS A 136 3.54 -12.10 -5.10
CA HIS A 136 2.47 -11.57 -4.27
C HIS A 136 3.04 -11.03 -2.96
N ALA A 137 2.20 -10.35 -2.18
CA ALA A 137 2.61 -9.90 -0.86
C ALA A 137 2.76 -11.10 0.09
N GLU A 138 3.96 -11.32 0.62
CA GLU A 138 4.27 -12.41 1.54
C GLU A 138 5.03 -11.88 2.77
N MET A 139 4.53 -12.20 3.96
CA MET A 139 5.12 -11.73 5.22
C MET A 139 6.43 -12.47 5.56
N GLU A 140 6.64 -13.66 5.03
CA GLU A 140 7.88 -14.43 5.12
C GLU A 140 8.91 -14.00 4.08
N GLY A 141 8.54 -13.08 3.19
CA GLY A 141 9.38 -12.58 2.10
C GLY A 141 10.51 -11.66 2.54
N ASN A 142 11.01 -10.89 1.60
CA ASN A 142 12.24 -10.12 1.75
C ASN A 142 12.05 -8.74 2.41
N THR A 143 10.86 -8.44 2.92
CA THR A 143 10.58 -7.19 3.63
C THR A 143 9.68 -7.39 4.83
N LEU A 144 9.92 -6.61 5.89
CA LEU A 144 9.05 -6.56 7.08
C LEU A 144 7.85 -5.59 6.89
N PHE A 145 7.72 -4.98 5.74
CA PHE A 145 6.61 -4.06 5.44
C PHE A 145 5.28 -4.82 5.31
N PHE A 146 5.29 -5.97 4.65
CA PHE A 146 4.12 -6.83 4.57
C PHE A 146 3.86 -7.54 5.89
N LYS A 147 2.62 -7.47 6.36
CA LYS A 147 2.16 -8.11 7.60
C LYS A 147 1.21 -9.27 7.34
N PHE A 148 0.79 -9.47 6.08
CA PHE A 148 -0.12 -10.54 5.66
C PHE A 148 0.28 -11.06 4.30
N ASN A 149 -0.01 -12.35 4.09
CA ASN A 149 0.03 -12.98 2.79
C ASN A 149 -1.27 -12.66 2.04
N THR A 150 -1.16 -12.04 0.88
CA THR A 150 -2.29 -11.71 0.02
C THR A 150 -1.97 -12.11 -1.42
N GLY A 151 -2.97 -12.36 -2.23
CA GLY A 151 -2.77 -12.79 -3.61
C GLY A 151 -4.07 -12.77 -4.40
N PRO A 152 -5.02 -13.67 -4.13
CA PRO A 152 -6.32 -13.64 -4.80
C PRO A 152 -7.03 -12.32 -4.53
N SER A 153 -7.58 -11.71 -5.60
CA SER A 153 -8.28 -10.41 -5.54
C SER A 153 -9.37 -10.41 -4.46
N GLY A 154 -9.43 -9.37 -3.66
CA GLY A 154 -10.41 -9.20 -2.58
C GLY A 154 -10.13 -10.00 -1.30
N HIS A 155 -9.31 -11.04 -1.35
CA HIS A 155 -9.05 -11.91 -0.19
C HIS A 155 -8.17 -11.25 0.89
N GLY A 156 -7.55 -10.14 0.62
CA GLY A 156 -6.83 -9.35 1.63
C GLY A 156 -7.74 -8.49 2.52
N SER A 157 -9.02 -8.31 2.15
CA SER A 157 -9.98 -7.53 2.92
C SER A 157 -10.29 -8.14 4.30
N PRO A 158 -10.62 -9.44 4.43
CA PRO A 158 -10.82 -10.07 5.73
C PRO A 158 -9.61 -10.00 6.67
N PRO A 159 -8.36 -10.30 6.24
CA PRO A 159 -7.18 -10.11 7.08
C PRO A 159 -6.99 -8.67 7.55
N ALA A 160 -7.23 -7.67 6.69
CA ALA A 160 -7.13 -6.26 7.08
C ALA A 160 -8.14 -5.91 8.20
N ALA A 161 -9.37 -6.40 8.09
CA ALA A 161 -10.37 -6.23 9.15
C ALA A 161 -10.02 -7.02 10.41
N GLY A 162 -9.46 -8.22 10.26
CA GLY A 162 -8.97 -9.04 11.38
C GLY A 162 -7.87 -8.35 12.17
N GLU A 163 -6.90 -7.73 11.49
CA GLU A 163 -5.84 -6.93 12.14
C GLU A 163 -6.43 -5.71 12.87
N ALA A 164 -7.32 -4.96 12.20
CA ALA A 164 -7.98 -3.81 12.82
C ALA A 164 -8.76 -4.21 14.08
N PHE A 165 -9.46 -5.33 14.04
CA PHE A 165 -10.18 -5.90 15.17
C PHE A 165 -9.23 -6.34 16.30
N ALA A 166 -8.16 -7.06 15.97
CA ALA A 166 -7.17 -7.52 16.94
C ALA A 166 -6.50 -6.35 17.68
N LEU A 167 -6.13 -5.29 16.94
CA LEU A 167 -5.57 -4.07 17.52
C LEU A 167 -6.55 -3.42 18.51
N LYS A 168 -7.83 -3.29 18.15
CA LYS A 168 -8.85 -2.75 19.07
C LYS A 168 -9.02 -3.61 20.31
N ARG A 169 -9.06 -4.92 20.15
CA ARG A 169 -9.17 -5.88 21.29
C ARG A 169 -7.95 -5.84 22.20
N ALA A 170 -6.76 -5.54 21.64
CA ALA A 170 -5.52 -5.37 22.39
C ALA A 170 -5.37 -3.96 23.05
N GLY A 171 -6.37 -3.10 22.95
CA GLY A 171 -6.30 -1.73 23.49
C GLY A 171 -5.47 -0.75 22.66
N ALA A 172 -5.16 -1.09 21.41
CA ALA A 172 -4.38 -0.28 20.47
C ALA A 172 -5.26 0.23 19.29
N GLY A 173 -6.49 0.63 19.58
CA GLY A 173 -7.44 1.06 18.55
C GLY A 173 -7.06 2.34 17.81
N GLU A 174 -6.08 3.10 18.29
CA GLU A 174 -5.51 4.26 17.60
C GLU A 174 -4.53 3.87 16.47
N VAL A 175 -4.11 2.61 16.41
CA VAL A 175 -3.32 2.07 15.29
C VAL A 175 -4.25 1.80 14.12
N ARG A 176 -3.98 2.45 12.99
CA ARG A 176 -4.79 2.32 11.79
C ARG A 176 -4.26 1.22 10.89
N VAL A 177 -5.17 0.57 10.19
CA VAL A 177 -4.89 -0.40 9.15
C VAL A 177 -5.27 0.21 7.81
N PHE A 178 -4.30 0.40 6.93
CA PHE A 178 -4.48 0.91 5.58
C PHE A 178 -4.53 -0.28 4.61
N ALA A 179 -5.69 -0.52 4.02
CA ALA A 179 -5.97 -1.61 3.09
C ALA A 179 -6.02 -1.05 1.66
N MET A 180 -5.06 -1.42 0.81
CA MET A 180 -4.98 -0.90 -0.56
C MET A 180 -5.45 -1.96 -1.56
N GLU A 181 -6.47 -1.59 -2.37
CA GLU A 181 -7.09 -2.46 -3.37
C GLU A 181 -7.48 -1.67 -4.62
N GLY A 182 -7.86 -2.37 -5.67
CA GLY A 182 -8.59 -1.86 -6.83
C GLY A 182 -10.06 -2.29 -6.79
N GLU A 183 -10.91 -1.58 -7.52
CA GLU A 183 -12.36 -1.90 -7.57
C GLU A 183 -12.62 -3.31 -8.08
N GLY A 184 -11.84 -3.81 -9.03
CA GLY A 184 -11.98 -5.18 -9.52
C GLY A 184 -11.85 -6.23 -8.39
N GLY A 185 -10.95 -6.04 -7.44
CA GLY A 185 -10.83 -6.93 -6.27
C GLY A 185 -11.98 -6.78 -5.28
N LEU A 186 -12.60 -5.61 -5.22
CA LEU A 186 -13.75 -5.36 -4.34
C LEU A 186 -15.03 -6.04 -4.81
N THR A 187 -15.08 -6.60 -6.04
CA THR A 187 -16.21 -7.41 -6.53
C THR A 187 -16.34 -8.76 -5.81
N ALA A 188 -15.28 -9.23 -5.15
CA ALA A 188 -15.30 -10.47 -4.40
C ALA A 188 -16.29 -10.41 -3.21
N GLY A 189 -17.07 -11.47 -3.01
CA GLY A 189 -18.06 -11.55 -1.91
C GLY A 189 -17.44 -11.29 -0.55
N ALA A 190 -16.23 -11.82 -0.29
CA ALA A 190 -15.48 -11.61 0.95
C ALA A 190 -15.21 -10.12 1.24
N SER A 191 -15.02 -9.28 0.22
CA SER A 191 -14.86 -7.83 0.39
C SER A 191 -16.16 -7.16 0.87
N HIS A 192 -17.32 -7.59 0.34
CA HIS A 192 -18.63 -7.07 0.76
C HIS A 192 -18.96 -7.51 2.20
N GLU A 193 -18.74 -8.76 2.54
CA GLU A 193 -18.93 -9.29 3.90
C GLU A 193 -18.02 -8.57 4.89
N THR A 194 -16.78 -8.31 4.52
CA THR A 194 -15.82 -7.56 5.34
C THR A 194 -16.30 -6.14 5.62
N LYS A 195 -16.76 -5.42 4.60
CA LYS A 195 -17.28 -4.05 4.76
C LYS A 195 -18.47 -4.01 5.71
N ASN A 196 -19.39 -4.96 5.59
CA ASN A 196 -20.57 -5.07 6.47
C ASN A 196 -20.17 -5.43 7.90
N SER A 197 -19.31 -6.43 8.07
CA SER A 197 -18.84 -6.88 9.39
C SER A 197 -18.02 -5.81 10.10
N ALA A 198 -17.23 -5.04 9.37
CA ALA A 198 -16.42 -3.95 9.92
C ALA A 198 -17.26 -2.90 10.66
N TRP A 199 -18.46 -2.58 10.15
CA TRP A 199 -19.41 -1.70 10.83
C TRP A 199 -19.87 -2.31 12.16
N GLY A 200 -20.33 -3.55 12.14
CA GLY A 200 -20.79 -4.25 13.35
C GLY A 200 -19.72 -4.42 14.43
N LEU A 201 -18.46 -4.55 14.01
CA LEU A 201 -17.28 -4.66 14.88
C LEU A 201 -16.73 -3.28 15.30
N GLY A 202 -17.26 -2.19 14.77
CA GLY A 202 -16.83 -0.82 15.06
C GLY A 202 -15.39 -0.52 14.64
N LEU A 203 -14.97 -1.00 13.47
CA LEU A 203 -13.58 -0.89 12.98
C LEU A 203 -13.30 0.49 12.35
N ASP A 204 -13.40 1.56 13.13
CA ASP A 204 -13.08 2.93 12.72
C ASP A 204 -11.58 3.19 12.50
N ASN A 205 -10.74 2.21 12.83
CA ASN A 205 -9.31 2.17 12.56
C ASN A 205 -8.95 1.45 11.25
N LEU A 206 -9.91 0.96 10.47
CA LEU A 206 -9.71 0.39 9.13
C LEU A 206 -9.98 1.47 8.07
N VAL A 207 -9.02 1.66 7.18
CA VAL A 207 -9.07 2.62 6.07
C VAL A 207 -8.83 1.89 4.76
N TYR A 208 -9.77 1.96 3.83
CA TYR A 208 -9.56 1.51 2.46
C TYR A 208 -8.96 2.63 1.61
N LEU A 209 -7.92 2.30 0.87
CA LEU A 209 -7.36 3.09 -0.22
C LEU A 209 -7.71 2.37 -1.51
N VAL A 210 -8.70 2.87 -2.23
CA VAL A 210 -9.22 2.20 -3.41
C VAL A 210 -8.80 2.95 -4.66
N ASP A 211 -8.11 2.24 -5.55
CA ASP A 211 -7.86 2.68 -6.90
C ASP A 211 -9.11 2.35 -7.75
N TRP A 212 -9.94 3.35 -7.94
CA TRP A 212 -11.19 3.23 -8.68
C TRP A 212 -11.02 3.86 -10.06
N ASN A 213 -10.47 3.10 -10.98
CA ASN A 213 -10.07 3.58 -12.31
C ASN A 213 -10.87 2.97 -13.47
N ASP A 214 -11.85 2.16 -13.15
CA ASP A 214 -12.74 1.45 -14.10
C ASP A 214 -12.03 0.46 -15.03
N PHE A 215 -10.79 0.08 -14.72
CA PHE A 215 -10.01 -0.87 -15.51
C PHE A 215 -9.71 -2.14 -14.72
N GLY A 216 -9.96 -3.29 -15.36
CA GLY A 216 -9.54 -4.60 -14.92
C GLY A 216 -8.50 -5.21 -15.86
N ILE A 217 -8.33 -6.54 -15.79
CA ILE A 217 -7.50 -7.31 -16.69
C ILE A 217 -8.24 -7.63 -18.01
N ASP A 218 -9.56 -7.54 -18.00
CA ASP A 218 -10.43 -7.86 -19.11
C ASP A 218 -10.57 -6.68 -20.09
N ASP A 219 -11.09 -6.95 -21.29
CA ASP A 219 -11.31 -5.94 -22.34
C ASP A 219 -12.44 -4.95 -22.01
N HIS A 220 -13.18 -5.19 -20.93
CA HIS A 220 -14.32 -4.39 -20.54
C HIS A 220 -14.04 -3.59 -19.27
N ALA A 221 -14.61 -2.38 -19.23
CA ALA A 221 -14.64 -1.56 -18.02
C ALA A 221 -15.35 -2.30 -16.88
N VAL A 222 -14.88 -2.15 -15.66
CA VAL A 222 -15.50 -2.80 -14.48
C VAL A 222 -16.96 -2.38 -14.34
N SER A 223 -17.28 -1.11 -14.60
CA SER A 223 -18.64 -0.57 -14.58
C SER A 223 -19.60 -1.19 -15.60
N SER A 224 -19.08 -1.82 -16.66
CA SER A 224 -19.90 -2.54 -17.64
C SER A 224 -20.28 -3.96 -17.18
N VAL A 225 -19.63 -4.48 -16.16
CA VAL A 225 -19.80 -5.85 -15.65
C VAL A 225 -20.47 -5.86 -14.28
N VAL A 226 -20.13 -4.92 -13.41
CA VAL A 226 -20.71 -4.80 -12.07
C VAL A 226 -21.25 -3.39 -11.84
N HIS A 227 -22.45 -3.35 -11.27
CA HIS A 227 -23.15 -2.10 -11.01
C HIS A 227 -22.68 -1.43 -9.73
N GLY A 228 -22.60 -0.10 -9.75
CA GLY A 228 -22.46 0.76 -8.59
C GLY A 228 -21.24 1.67 -8.63
N SER A 229 -21.38 2.78 -7.93
CA SER A 229 -20.33 3.75 -7.65
C SER A 229 -19.58 3.38 -6.36
N PRO A 230 -18.46 4.06 -6.02
CA PRO A 230 -17.84 3.92 -4.71
C PRO A 230 -18.83 4.11 -3.54
N GLU A 231 -19.74 5.06 -3.71
CA GLU A 231 -20.78 5.34 -2.74
C GLU A 231 -21.73 4.15 -2.56
N ASP A 232 -22.17 3.55 -3.65
CA ASP A 232 -23.09 2.40 -3.62
C ASP A 232 -22.46 1.19 -2.96
N TRP A 233 -21.14 1.05 -3.06
CA TRP A 233 -20.43 -0.10 -2.54
C TRP A 233 -19.98 0.04 -1.07
N PHE A 234 -19.96 1.25 -0.54
CA PHE A 234 -19.45 1.52 0.81
C PHE A 234 -20.48 2.16 1.74
N LYS A 235 -21.23 3.18 1.29
CA LYS A 235 -22.18 3.90 2.15
C LYS A 235 -23.30 3.02 2.74
N PRO A 236 -23.85 2.00 2.01
CA PRO A 236 -24.85 1.11 2.58
C PRO A 236 -24.38 0.34 3.82
N TYR A 237 -23.06 0.15 3.96
CA TYR A 237 -22.43 -0.49 5.11
C TYR A 237 -21.93 0.51 6.16
N GLY A 238 -22.34 1.77 6.08
CA GLY A 238 -22.00 2.80 7.07
C GLY A 238 -20.60 3.43 6.91
N TRP A 239 -19.93 3.19 5.78
CA TRP A 239 -18.62 3.77 5.51
C TRP A 239 -18.72 5.22 5.04
N LYS A 240 -17.74 6.03 5.43
CA LYS A 240 -17.53 7.35 4.86
C LYS A 240 -16.69 7.21 3.59
N VAL A 241 -17.21 7.70 2.47
CA VAL A 241 -16.52 7.74 1.19
C VAL A 241 -16.01 9.15 0.93
N VAL A 242 -14.77 9.25 0.50
CA VAL A 242 -14.14 10.47 0.00
C VAL A 242 -13.33 10.11 -1.23
N GLY A 243 -13.33 10.95 -2.23
CA GLY A 243 -12.63 10.70 -3.48
C GLY A 243 -11.99 11.97 -4.02
N THR A 244 -11.10 11.80 -4.98
CA THR A 244 -10.57 12.86 -5.84
C THR A 244 -10.89 12.47 -7.27
N GLU A 245 -11.34 13.42 -8.07
CA GLU A 245 -11.40 13.29 -9.53
C GLU A 245 -10.03 13.71 -10.09
N HIS A 246 -9.56 13.00 -11.10
CA HIS A 246 -8.33 13.31 -11.85
C HIS A 246 -8.64 14.18 -13.05
#